data_8c3210fdde54e83cd36d0512bc159b26
#
_entry.id   8c3210fdde54e83cd36d0512bc159b26
#
_cell.length_a   1.000
_cell.length_b   1.000
_cell.length_c   1.000
_cell.angle_alpha   90.00
_cell.angle_beta   90.00
_cell.angle_gamma   90.00
#
_symmetry.space_group_name_H-M   'P 1'
#
loop_
_entity.id
_entity.type
_entity.pdbx_description
1 polymer ?
#
loop_
_entity_poly.entity_id
_entity_poly.type
_entity_poly.pdbx_seq_one_letter_code
_entity_poly.pdbx_strand_id
1 'polypeptide(L)'
;MNTINSLEETTSLKDNFIVTEEENNIQFKDSKIIFKGTNNYVFLDKDAQLVDTTITFHGSNSVLYIEKTRNNKVHLKATLYNHSLVFFNEGCSFNKPLFLIASEAKDIIVGKDVMFSSGCWIRNSDVHLIYDEYQRRINESKSILIGDHVWIGQNASILKGSYIGSGAVIGLGSIVAKKIQSNSINVGNPIKRIRENVFWDRQSSHFFTEEDTRQHEFYETDSSQYIFKETDNLEKWWENITAKPTFTNQSEVMGFIKKVTHLRPLVVLD
;
A
#
# COMPACT_ATOMS: atom_id res chain seq x y z
N MET A 1 1.23 -25.86 -1.40
CA MET A 1 1.30 -24.66 -2.28
C MET A 1 0.02 -24.59 -3.07
N ASN A 2 -0.73 -23.51 -2.91
CA ASN A 2 -1.99 -23.30 -3.61
C ASN A 2 -1.85 -22.07 -4.51
N THR A 3 -2.39 -22.15 -5.73
CA THR A 3 -2.46 -21.02 -6.67
C THR A 3 -3.91 -20.78 -7.01
N ILE A 4 -4.36 -19.55 -6.87
CA ILE A 4 -5.73 -19.11 -7.12
C ILE A 4 -5.70 -18.15 -8.31
N ASN A 5 -6.38 -18.49 -9.38
CA ASN A 5 -6.49 -17.70 -10.61
C ASN A 5 -7.93 -17.20 -10.85
N SER A 6 -8.88 -17.70 -10.06
CA SER A 6 -10.29 -17.30 -10.08
C SER A 6 -10.92 -17.52 -8.70
N LEU A 7 -12.11 -16.95 -8.46
CA LEU A 7 -12.83 -17.15 -7.19
C LEU A 7 -13.26 -18.59 -6.97
N GLU A 8 -13.60 -19.34 -8.03
CA GLU A 8 -14.03 -20.73 -7.92
C GLU A 8 -12.93 -21.61 -7.34
N GLU A 9 -11.66 -21.23 -7.50
CA GLU A 9 -10.52 -21.99 -6.96
C GLU A 9 -10.33 -21.80 -5.45
N THR A 10 -11.03 -20.87 -4.82
CA THR A 10 -10.92 -20.60 -3.36
C THR A 10 -11.38 -21.80 -2.54
N THR A 11 -12.32 -22.58 -3.01
CA THR A 11 -12.79 -23.84 -2.37
C THR A 11 -11.64 -24.84 -2.12
N SER A 12 -10.50 -24.68 -2.78
CA SER A 12 -9.31 -25.52 -2.58
C SER A 12 -8.45 -25.09 -1.38
N LEU A 13 -8.72 -23.91 -0.81
CA LEU A 13 -7.95 -23.36 0.31
C LEU A 13 -8.35 -24.06 1.63
N LYS A 14 -7.35 -24.51 2.38
CA LYS A 14 -7.56 -25.14 3.71
C LYS A 14 -7.08 -24.24 4.86
N ASP A 15 -5.90 -23.65 4.67
CA ASP A 15 -5.18 -22.93 5.72
C ASP A 15 -4.80 -21.50 5.31
N ASN A 16 -5.42 -20.99 4.24
CA ASN A 16 -5.25 -19.62 3.77
C ASN A 16 -6.61 -19.08 3.36
N PHE A 17 -6.81 -17.78 3.41
CA PHE A 17 -8.15 -17.19 3.35
C PHE A 17 -8.21 -15.99 2.43
N ILE A 18 -9.25 -15.91 1.61
CA ILE A 18 -9.66 -14.71 0.89
C ILE A 18 -10.93 -14.20 1.55
N VAL A 19 -10.94 -12.93 1.90
CA VAL A 19 -12.00 -12.26 2.66
C VAL A 19 -12.56 -11.11 1.82
N THR A 20 -13.88 -11.05 1.71
CA THR A 20 -14.58 -9.97 1.00
C THR A 20 -15.99 -9.79 1.56
N GLU A 21 -16.82 -8.94 0.97
CA GLU A 21 -18.25 -8.84 1.26
C GLU A 21 -18.99 -10.05 0.66
N GLU A 22 -20.18 -10.36 1.21
CA GLU A 22 -20.98 -11.52 0.81
C GLU A 22 -21.36 -11.48 -0.68
N GLU A 23 -21.85 -10.32 -1.15
CA GLU A 23 -22.08 -10.08 -2.58
C GLU A 23 -20.83 -9.43 -3.18
N ASN A 24 -20.14 -10.14 -4.08
CA ASN A 24 -18.92 -9.64 -4.69
C ASN A 24 -18.83 -9.95 -6.18
N ASN A 25 -18.07 -9.11 -6.90
CA ASN A 25 -17.77 -9.19 -8.33
C ASN A 25 -16.25 -9.18 -8.59
N ILE A 26 -15.47 -9.79 -7.72
CA ILE A 26 -14.01 -9.82 -7.83
C ILE A 26 -13.61 -10.50 -9.13
N GLN A 27 -12.71 -9.87 -9.89
CA GLN A 27 -12.24 -10.36 -11.18
C GLN A 27 -10.73 -10.58 -11.18
N PHE A 28 -10.30 -11.65 -11.84
CA PHE A 28 -8.90 -11.96 -12.09
C PHE A 28 -8.62 -11.85 -13.58
N LYS A 29 -7.82 -10.86 -14.00
CA LYS A 29 -7.36 -10.69 -15.36
C LYS A 29 -5.85 -10.77 -15.39
N ASP A 30 -5.30 -11.82 -16.00
CA ASP A 30 -3.85 -12.11 -16.03
C ASP A 30 -3.24 -12.06 -14.62
N SER A 31 -3.98 -12.59 -13.64
CA SER A 31 -3.71 -12.39 -12.23
C SER A 31 -3.81 -13.68 -11.44
N LYS A 32 -3.04 -13.75 -10.33
CA LYS A 32 -3.05 -14.90 -9.43
C LYS A 32 -2.60 -14.55 -8.01
N ILE A 33 -3.07 -15.37 -7.06
CA ILE A 33 -2.62 -15.36 -5.66
C ILE A 33 -1.99 -16.72 -5.37
N ILE A 34 -0.77 -16.71 -4.83
CA ILE A 34 0.02 -17.92 -4.57
C ILE A 34 0.30 -18.01 -3.08
N PHE A 35 -0.12 -19.11 -2.46
CA PHE A 35 0.16 -19.42 -1.06
C PHE A 35 1.17 -20.57 -0.97
N LYS A 36 2.36 -20.30 -0.41
CA LYS A 36 3.37 -21.31 -0.09
C LYS A 36 3.39 -21.66 1.38
N GLY A 37 3.01 -20.72 2.25
CA GLY A 37 2.80 -20.90 3.68
C GLY A 37 1.34 -21.07 4.05
N THR A 38 1.03 -20.91 5.34
CA THR A 38 -0.29 -21.13 5.94
C THR A 38 -0.73 -19.93 6.77
N ASN A 39 -2.02 -19.87 7.11
CA ASN A 39 -2.63 -18.82 7.94
C ASN A 39 -2.39 -17.42 7.37
N ASN A 40 -2.49 -17.28 6.04
CA ASN A 40 -2.40 -15.99 5.36
C ASN A 40 -3.78 -15.54 4.93
N TYR A 41 -3.99 -14.23 4.95
CA TYR A 41 -5.27 -13.61 4.65
C TYR A 41 -5.12 -12.56 3.57
N VAL A 42 -6.01 -12.58 2.60
CA VAL A 42 -6.15 -11.53 1.59
C VAL A 42 -7.53 -10.94 1.72
N PHE A 43 -7.62 -9.67 2.12
CA PHE A 43 -8.87 -8.91 2.04
C PHE A 43 -8.92 -8.14 0.72
N LEU A 44 -10.04 -8.26 0.01
CA LEU A 44 -10.33 -7.53 -1.22
C LEU A 44 -11.70 -6.88 -1.13
N ASP A 45 -11.80 -5.63 -1.58
CA ASP A 45 -13.10 -4.99 -1.80
C ASP A 45 -13.95 -5.83 -2.76
N LYS A 46 -15.26 -5.81 -2.59
CA LYS A 46 -16.22 -6.65 -3.35
C LYS A 46 -16.16 -6.48 -4.87
N ASP A 47 -15.75 -5.33 -5.36
CA ASP A 47 -15.67 -5.00 -6.79
C ASP A 47 -14.22 -5.00 -7.31
N ALA A 48 -13.27 -5.57 -6.56
CA ALA A 48 -11.86 -5.54 -6.91
C ALA A 48 -11.58 -6.27 -8.23
N GLN A 49 -10.88 -5.58 -9.13
CA GLN A 49 -10.39 -6.12 -10.39
C GLN A 49 -8.87 -6.27 -10.29
N LEU A 50 -8.40 -7.50 -10.08
CA LEU A 50 -6.97 -7.78 -10.14
C LEU A 50 -6.55 -7.84 -11.61
N VAL A 51 -5.66 -6.94 -12.02
CA VAL A 51 -5.19 -6.84 -13.41
C VAL A 51 -3.67 -6.90 -13.42
N ASP A 52 -3.10 -7.81 -14.17
CA ASP A 52 -1.65 -8.07 -14.20
C ASP A 52 -1.06 -8.14 -12.78
N THR A 53 -1.80 -8.81 -11.87
CA THR A 53 -1.49 -8.87 -10.45
C THR A 53 -0.95 -10.25 -10.08
N THR A 54 0.13 -10.28 -9.32
CA THR A 54 0.66 -11.51 -8.71
C THR A 54 0.95 -11.24 -7.25
N ILE A 55 0.25 -11.93 -6.36
CA ILE A 55 0.47 -11.85 -4.92
C ILE A 55 1.02 -13.19 -4.47
N THR A 56 2.18 -13.20 -3.82
CA THR A 56 2.82 -14.43 -3.34
C THR A 56 3.08 -14.34 -1.85
N PHE A 57 2.47 -15.24 -1.10
CA PHE A 57 2.81 -15.49 0.31
C PHE A 57 3.86 -16.60 0.39
N HIS A 58 5.12 -16.21 0.59
CA HIS A 58 6.22 -17.15 0.83
C HIS A 58 6.24 -17.67 2.26
N GLY A 59 5.73 -16.85 3.20
CA GLY A 59 5.67 -17.16 4.62
C GLY A 59 4.25 -17.44 5.11
N SER A 60 4.09 -17.43 6.43
CA SER A 60 2.84 -17.69 7.13
C SER A 60 2.43 -16.51 8.02
N ASN A 61 1.17 -16.49 8.44
CA ASN A 61 0.61 -15.50 9.38
C ASN A 61 0.69 -14.07 8.85
N SER A 62 0.52 -13.87 7.55
CA SER A 62 0.59 -12.54 6.92
C SER A 62 -0.76 -12.10 6.39
N VAL A 63 -0.96 -10.79 6.36
CA VAL A 63 -2.21 -10.18 5.90
C VAL A 63 -1.91 -9.20 4.79
N LEU A 64 -2.61 -9.33 3.66
CA LEU A 64 -2.74 -8.30 2.64
C LEU A 64 -4.16 -7.77 2.67
N TYR A 65 -4.30 -6.50 2.98
CA TYR A 65 -5.58 -5.80 3.01
C TYR A 65 -5.61 -4.73 1.92
N ILE A 66 -6.58 -4.80 1.02
CA ILE A 66 -6.79 -3.82 -0.05
C ILE A 66 -8.23 -3.35 0.00
N GLU A 67 -8.43 -2.10 0.44
CA GLU A 67 -9.72 -1.43 0.44
C GLU A 67 -10.09 -1.02 -0.99
N LYS A 68 -11.31 -0.49 -1.19
CA LYS A 68 -11.80 -0.03 -2.49
C LYS A 68 -10.82 0.92 -3.15
N THR A 69 -10.27 0.53 -4.28
CA THR A 69 -9.40 1.38 -5.08
C THR A 69 -10.22 2.37 -5.90
N ARG A 70 -9.60 3.47 -6.36
CA ARG A 70 -10.32 4.57 -7.04
C ARG A 70 -11.11 4.11 -8.28
N ASN A 71 -10.61 3.11 -9.00
CA ASN A 71 -11.22 2.59 -10.23
C ASN A 71 -11.46 1.07 -10.17
N ASN A 72 -11.55 0.53 -8.96
CA ASN A 72 -11.65 -0.89 -8.64
C ASN A 72 -10.44 -1.74 -9.10
N LYS A 73 -9.45 -1.18 -9.79
CA LYS A 73 -8.30 -1.92 -10.31
C LYS A 73 -7.19 -2.03 -9.29
N VAL A 74 -6.67 -3.23 -9.16
CA VAL A 74 -5.47 -3.57 -8.38
C VAL A 74 -4.39 -4.04 -9.34
N HIS A 75 -3.27 -3.34 -9.41
CA HIS A 75 -2.09 -3.73 -10.16
C HIS A 75 -0.93 -3.93 -9.18
N LEU A 76 -0.63 -5.17 -8.81
CA LEU A 76 0.31 -5.45 -7.73
C LEU A 76 1.19 -6.68 -8.03
N LYS A 77 2.50 -6.55 -7.87
CA LYS A 77 3.45 -7.66 -7.82
C LYS A 77 4.01 -7.71 -6.40
N ALA A 78 3.31 -8.41 -5.51
CA ALA A 78 3.61 -8.43 -4.08
C ALA A 78 4.19 -9.76 -3.63
N THR A 79 5.19 -9.69 -2.76
CA THR A 79 5.74 -10.85 -2.05
C THR A 79 5.70 -10.57 -0.55
N LEU A 80 4.99 -11.42 0.19
CA LEU A 80 4.90 -11.34 1.64
C LEU A 80 5.59 -12.56 2.27
N TYR A 81 6.41 -12.28 3.27
CA TYR A 81 7.03 -13.27 4.13
C TYR A 81 6.32 -13.33 5.50
N ASN A 82 6.90 -14.01 6.49
CA ASN A 82 6.24 -14.29 7.76
C ASN A 82 5.80 -13.01 8.52
N HIS A 83 4.58 -13.08 9.08
CA HIS A 83 4.05 -12.11 10.06
C HIS A 83 4.00 -10.66 9.59
N SER A 84 3.90 -10.42 8.30
CA SER A 84 3.84 -9.06 7.72
C SER A 84 2.40 -8.63 7.46
N LEU A 85 2.10 -7.36 7.72
CA LEU A 85 0.87 -6.72 7.29
C LEU A 85 1.18 -5.75 6.15
N VAL A 86 0.45 -5.90 5.04
CA VAL A 86 0.39 -4.91 3.96
C VAL A 86 -1.03 -4.39 3.89
N PHE A 87 -1.18 -3.08 4.07
CA PHE A 87 -2.47 -2.43 4.15
C PHE A 87 -2.56 -1.27 3.16
N PHE A 88 -3.55 -1.32 2.27
CA PHE A 88 -3.92 -0.21 1.39
C PHE A 88 -5.31 0.28 1.76
N ASN A 89 -5.40 1.54 2.15
CA ASN A 89 -6.66 2.19 2.46
C ASN A 89 -7.41 2.61 1.19
N GLU A 90 -8.64 3.11 1.34
CA GLU A 90 -9.53 3.45 0.24
C GLU A 90 -8.95 4.50 -0.72
N GLY A 91 -9.39 4.45 -1.98
CA GLY A 91 -9.08 5.45 -3.00
C GLY A 91 -7.70 5.33 -3.62
N CYS A 92 -6.84 4.40 -3.19
CA CYS A 92 -5.55 4.17 -3.84
C CYS A 92 -5.70 3.87 -5.34
N SER A 93 -4.73 4.29 -6.14
CA SER A 93 -4.72 4.03 -7.58
C SER A 93 -3.35 3.60 -8.09
N PHE A 94 -3.35 2.69 -9.08
CA PHE A 94 -2.16 2.07 -9.64
C PHE A 94 -2.17 2.23 -11.16
N ASN A 95 -1.23 2.97 -11.73
CA ASN A 95 -1.13 3.13 -13.19
C ASN A 95 -0.61 1.86 -13.88
N LYS A 96 0.32 1.15 -13.22
CA LYS A 96 0.92 -0.12 -13.61
C LYS A 96 1.24 -0.92 -12.35
N PRO A 97 1.67 -2.19 -12.45
CA PRO A 97 1.98 -2.95 -11.25
C PRO A 97 2.96 -2.23 -10.32
N LEU A 98 2.54 -2.08 -9.07
CA LEU A 98 3.39 -1.69 -7.96
C LEU A 98 4.16 -2.92 -7.50
N PHE A 99 5.48 -2.84 -7.42
CA PHE A 99 6.31 -3.90 -6.87
C PHE A 99 6.45 -3.74 -5.36
N LEU A 100 6.18 -4.81 -4.60
CA LEU A 100 6.17 -4.77 -3.15
C LEU A 100 6.82 -6.00 -2.54
N ILE A 101 7.68 -5.77 -1.54
CA ILE A 101 8.25 -6.85 -0.70
C ILE A 101 8.05 -6.47 0.77
N ALA A 102 7.37 -7.35 1.53
CA ALA A 102 7.21 -7.23 2.97
C ALA A 102 7.81 -8.46 3.68
N SER A 103 8.70 -8.25 4.64
CA SER A 103 9.42 -9.31 5.34
C SER A 103 9.82 -8.93 6.76
N GLU A 104 10.38 -9.91 7.51
CA GLU A 104 10.86 -9.77 8.88
C GLU A 104 9.83 -9.22 9.86
N ALA A 105 8.57 -9.66 9.73
CA ALA A 105 7.46 -9.24 10.59
C ALA A 105 7.28 -7.70 10.66
N LYS A 106 7.67 -6.98 9.60
CA LYS A 106 7.47 -5.55 9.46
C LYS A 106 6.37 -5.25 8.45
N ASP A 107 5.75 -4.10 8.63
CA ASP A 107 4.51 -3.74 7.95
C ASP A 107 4.73 -2.67 6.88
N ILE A 108 3.81 -2.63 5.90
CA ILE A 108 3.69 -1.58 4.91
C ILE A 108 2.26 -1.06 4.99
N ILE A 109 2.11 0.18 5.42
CA ILE A 109 0.81 0.81 5.63
C ILE A 109 0.68 1.99 4.68
N VAL A 110 -0.37 1.98 3.88
CA VAL A 110 -0.68 3.01 2.89
C VAL A 110 -2.02 3.64 3.22
N GLY A 111 -2.02 4.94 3.37
CA GLY A 111 -3.20 5.76 3.66
C GLY A 111 -4.18 5.86 2.50
N LYS A 112 -5.15 6.77 2.65
CA LYS A 112 -6.21 6.99 1.66
C LYS A 112 -5.71 7.74 0.43
N ASP A 113 -6.35 7.48 -0.71
CA ASP A 113 -6.20 8.27 -1.94
C ASP A 113 -4.75 8.41 -2.44
N VAL A 114 -3.89 7.44 -2.16
CA VAL A 114 -2.50 7.42 -2.64
C VAL A 114 -2.46 7.07 -4.12
N MET A 115 -1.69 7.83 -4.90
CA MET A 115 -1.49 7.59 -6.33
C MET A 115 -0.10 7.02 -6.61
N PHE A 116 -0.06 5.80 -7.14
CA PHE A 116 1.18 5.16 -7.60
C PHE A 116 1.30 5.28 -9.12
N SER A 117 2.34 5.98 -9.57
CA SER A 117 2.73 5.99 -10.98
C SER A 117 3.40 4.66 -11.39
N SER A 118 3.79 4.54 -12.65
CA SER A 118 4.38 3.29 -13.17
C SER A 118 5.77 3.00 -12.58
N GLY A 119 6.08 1.71 -12.38
CA GLY A 119 7.42 1.25 -12.00
C GLY A 119 7.84 1.52 -10.55
N CYS A 120 6.90 1.85 -9.67
CA CYS A 120 7.18 2.11 -8.27
C CYS A 120 7.55 0.83 -7.51
N TRP A 121 8.45 0.98 -6.53
CA TRP A 121 8.86 -0.08 -5.61
C TRP A 121 8.62 0.31 -4.15
N ILE A 122 8.13 -0.64 -3.36
CA ILE A 122 8.08 -0.53 -1.89
C ILE A 122 8.74 -1.78 -1.30
N ARG A 123 9.76 -1.60 -0.46
CA ARG A 123 10.38 -2.72 0.24
C ARG A 123 10.86 -2.33 1.64
N ASN A 124 10.48 -3.14 2.61
CA ASN A 124 10.77 -2.88 4.03
C ASN A 124 12.01 -3.61 4.55
N SER A 125 12.79 -4.24 3.67
CA SER A 125 13.96 -5.06 4.01
C SER A 125 15.04 -5.01 2.94
N ASP A 126 16.30 -5.17 3.35
CA ASP A 126 17.45 -5.36 2.44
C ASP A 126 17.64 -6.82 2.02
N VAL A 127 16.87 -7.75 2.60
CA VAL A 127 16.90 -9.20 2.34
C VAL A 127 18.14 -9.90 2.87
N HIS A 128 19.34 -9.36 2.69
CA HIS A 128 20.60 -9.94 3.16
C HIS A 128 21.11 -9.24 4.41
N LEU A 129 21.81 -9.99 5.27
CA LEU A 129 22.30 -9.49 6.55
C LEU A 129 23.59 -8.68 6.37
N ILE A 130 23.68 -7.52 7.00
CA ILE A 130 24.86 -6.68 7.03
C ILE A 130 25.29 -6.52 8.49
N TYR A 131 26.57 -6.73 8.76
CA TYR A 131 27.17 -6.65 10.09
C TYR A 131 28.24 -5.56 10.13
N ASP A 132 28.39 -4.93 11.29
CA ASP A 132 29.50 -4.02 11.58
C ASP A 132 30.78 -4.79 11.98
N GLU A 133 31.86 -4.08 12.26
CA GLU A 133 33.15 -4.63 12.69
C GLU A 133 33.08 -5.39 14.03
N TYR A 134 32.03 -5.13 14.82
CA TYR A 134 31.77 -5.82 16.11
C TYR A 134 30.80 -7.00 15.93
N GLN A 135 30.53 -7.46 14.71
CA GLN A 135 29.61 -8.55 14.37
C GLN A 135 28.15 -8.29 14.78
N ARG A 136 27.75 -7.02 14.95
CA ARG A 136 26.37 -6.63 15.22
C ARG A 136 25.66 -6.36 13.91
N ARG A 137 24.47 -6.92 13.76
CA ARG A 137 23.62 -6.64 12.60
C ARG A 137 23.20 -5.16 12.60
N ILE A 138 23.41 -4.46 11.48
CA ILE A 138 23.13 -3.02 11.34
C ILE A 138 22.00 -2.70 10.38
N ASN A 139 21.41 -3.69 9.72
CA ASN A 139 20.41 -3.47 8.68
C ASN A 139 19.06 -4.14 8.94
N GLU A 140 18.58 -4.11 10.16
CA GLU A 140 17.25 -4.62 10.48
C GLU A 140 16.17 -4.00 9.57
N SER A 141 15.17 -4.82 9.24
CA SER A 141 13.99 -4.33 8.51
C SER A 141 13.19 -3.34 9.35
N LYS A 142 12.54 -2.38 8.69
CA LYS A 142 11.71 -1.35 9.33
C LYS A 142 10.42 -1.20 8.56
N SER A 143 9.31 -1.02 9.28
CA SER A 143 8.03 -0.74 8.66
C SER A 143 8.05 0.53 7.83
N ILE A 144 7.13 0.62 6.87
CA ILE A 144 6.94 1.77 5.98
C ILE A 144 5.54 2.31 6.21
N LEU A 145 5.44 3.64 6.35
CA LEU A 145 4.19 4.35 6.47
C LEU A 145 4.08 5.41 5.36
N ILE A 146 2.97 5.37 4.63
CA ILE A 146 2.60 6.37 3.62
C ILE A 146 1.27 6.97 4.04
N GLY A 147 1.23 8.29 4.19
CA GLY A 147 0.04 9.03 4.60
C GLY A 147 -1.02 9.12 3.51
N ASP A 148 -2.04 9.93 3.76
CA ASP A 148 -3.15 10.13 2.84
C ASP A 148 -2.78 11.06 1.69
N HIS A 149 -3.41 10.88 0.53
CA HIS A 149 -3.27 11.75 -0.64
C HIS A 149 -1.81 12.01 -1.01
N VAL A 150 -1.01 10.95 -1.10
CA VAL A 150 0.40 11.02 -1.50
C VAL A 150 0.53 10.66 -2.97
N TRP A 151 1.30 11.45 -3.72
CA TRP A 151 1.65 11.13 -5.10
C TRP A 151 3.05 10.52 -5.17
N ILE A 152 3.13 9.25 -5.55
CA ILE A 152 4.39 8.53 -5.80
C ILE A 152 4.68 8.56 -7.29
N GLY A 153 5.69 9.34 -7.68
CA GLY A 153 6.13 9.53 -9.06
C GLY A 153 6.71 8.26 -9.68
N GLN A 154 6.76 8.24 -11.00
CA GLN A 154 7.23 7.09 -11.78
C GLN A 154 8.63 6.63 -11.36
N ASN A 155 8.84 5.32 -11.27
CA ASN A 155 10.11 4.68 -10.88
C ASN A 155 10.64 5.10 -9.48
N ALA A 156 9.81 5.70 -8.63
CA ALA A 156 10.21 5.98 -7.25
C ALA A 156 10.31 4.69 -6.43
N SER A 157 11.28 4.65 -5.52
CA SER A 157 11.52 3.53 -4.60
C SER A 157 11.37 3.97 -3.15
N ILE A 158 10.47 3.30 -2.41
CA ILE A 158 10.22 3.55 -0.99
C ILE A 158 10.87 2.43 -0.19
N LEU A 159 11.87 2.78 0.60
CA LEU A 159 12.70 1.82 1.33
C LEU A 159 12.31 1.76 2.81
N LYS A 160 12.83 0.75 3.50
CA LYS A 160 12.59 0.48 4.92
C LYS A 160 12.74 1.73 5.81
N GLY A 161 11.83 1.89 6.75
CA GLY A 161 11.82 3.00 7.70
C GLY A 161 11.36 4.34 7.11
N SER A 162 10.86 4.34 5.87
CA SER A 162 10.26 5.56 5.30
C SER A 162 8.94 5.88 5.99
N TYR A 163 8.78 7.17 6.29
CA TYR A 163 7.54 7.79 6.70
C TYR A 163 7.23 8.92 5.73
N ILE A 164 6.13 8.85 4.99
CA ILE A 164 5.73 9.87 4.03
C ILE A 164 4.46 10.56 4.54
N GLY A 165 4.58 11.84 4.85
CA GLY A 165 3.46 12.64 5.34
C GLY A 165 2.38 12.85 4.28
N SER A 166 1.13 13.06 4.72
CA SER A 166 -0.02 13.24 3.85
C SER A 166 0.13 14.45 2.92
N GLY A 167 -0.41 14.36 1.70
CA GLY A 167 -0.30 15.42 0.70
C GLY A 167 1.08 15.58 0.07
N ALA A 168 2.04 14.73 0.40
CA ALA A 168 3.39 14.81 -0.17
C ALA A 168 3.44 14.31 -1.62
N VAL A 169 4.37 14.89 -2.39
CA VAL A 169 4.72 14.46 -3.74
C VAL A 169 6.15 13.92 -3.73
N ILE A 170 6.32 12.70 -4.19
CA ILE A 170 7.60 12.06 -4.43
C ILE A 170 7.87 12.09 -5.93
N GLY A 171 8.87 12.86 -6.35
CA GLY A 171 9.18 13.04 -7.76
C GLY A 171 9.69 11.76 -8.44
N LEU A 172 9.64 11.76 -9.77
CA LEU A 172 10.10 10.67 -10.63
C LEU A 172 11.51 10.20 -10.26
N GLY A 173 11.72 8.88 -10.19
CA GLY A 173 13.03 8.26 -9.95
C GLY A 173 13.62 8.49 -8.56
N SER A 174 12.88 9.05 -7.63
CA SER A 174 13.36 9.34 -6.28
C SER A 174 13.48 8.09 -5.41
N ILE A 175 14.45 8.12 -4.47
CA ILE A 175 14.65 7.05 -3.48
C ILE A 175 14.37 7.60 -2.08
N VAL A 176 13.30 7.12 -1.44
CA VAL A 176 12.90 7.51 -0.09
C VAL A 176 13.40 6.49 0.92
N ALA A 177 14.21 6.94 1.89
CA ALA A 177 14.72 6.15 3.00
C ALA A 177 14.70 6.94 4.33
N LYS A 178 13.76 7.88 4.47
CA LYS A 178 13.66 8.79 5.61
C LYS A 178 12.24 9.32 5.79
N LYS A 179 12.04 10.15 6.83
CA LYS A 179 10.79 10.90 7.04
C LYS A 179 10.67 12.02 6.00
N ILE A 180 9.50 12.12 5.37
CA ILE A 180 9.07 13.16 4.44
C ILE A 180 7.91 13.93 5.09
N GLN A 181 7.97 15.23 5.06
CA GLN A 181 6.94 16.10 5.63
C GLN A 181 5.68 16.13 4.75
N SER A 182 4.54 16.38 5.40
CA SER A 182 3.26 16.61 4.73
C SER A 182 3.33 17.82 3.80
N ASN A 183 2.48 17.84 2.77
CA ASN A 183 2.32 18.96 1.85
C ASN A 183 3.65 19.50 1.29
N SER A 184 4.53 18.60 0.83
CA SER A 184 5.85 18.94 0.32
C SER A 184 6.18 18.19 -0.97
N ILE A 185 7.03 18.79 -1.82
CA ILE A 185 7.60 18.13 -3.01
C ILE A 185 9.03 17.70 -2.68
N ASN A 186 9.30 16.42 -2.92
CA ASN A 186 10.59 15.80 -2.63
C ASN A 186 11.08 15.01 -3.84
N VAL A 187 12.36 15.20 -4.21
CA VAL A 187 12.92 14.62 -5.43
C VAL A 187 14.36 14.14 -5.23
N GLY A 188 14.76 13.19 -6.04
CA GLY A 188 16.15 12.78 -6.25
C GLY A 188 16.66 11.61 -5.42
N ASN A 189 17.94 11.31 -5.61
CA ASN A 189 18.71 10.30 -4.88
C ASN A 189 20.10 10.88 -4.55
N PRO A 190 20.38 11.23 -3.27
CA PRO A 190 19.49 11.16 -2.13
C PRO A 190 18.32 12.14 -2.23
N ILE A 191 17.15 11.76 -1.68
CA ILE A 191 15.94 12.58 -1.75
C ILE A 191 16.10 13.88 -0.97
N LYS A 192 15.67 14.99 -1.60
CA LYS A 192 15.67 16.33 -1.02
C LYS A 192 14.31 16.98 -1.18
N ARG A 193 13.87 17.72 -0.15
CA ARG A 193 12.70 18.58 -0.27
C ARG A 193 13.07 19.81 -1.11
N ILE A 194 12.27 20.07 -2.14
CA ILE A 194 12.46 21.21 -3.04
C ILE A 194 11.37 22.28 -2.85
N ARG A 195 10.22 21.89 -2.29
CA ARG A 195 9.12 22.81 -2.01
C ARG A 195 8.30 22.34 -0.82
N GLU A 196 7.72 23.26 -0.07
CA GLU A 196 6.80 23.02 1.05
C GLU A 196 5.55 23.87 0.89
N ASN A 197 4.52 23.60 1.70
CA ASN A 197 3.23 24.27 1.67
C ASN A 197 2.56 24.19 0.29
N VAL A 198 2.59 22.99 -0.29
CA VAL A 198 1.97 22.67 -1.56
C VAL A 198 0.85 21.64 -1.38
N PHE A 199 -0.06 21.60 -2.30
CA PHE A 199 -0.94 20.46 -2.53
C PHE A 199 -0.93 20.08 -4.00
N TRP A 200 -1.45 18.92 -4.32
CA TRP A 200 -1.58 18.46 -5.70
C TRP A 200 -3.02 17.99 -5.92
N ASP A 201 -3.44 18.01 -7.17
CA ASP A 201 -4.75 17.56 -7.64
C ASP A 201 -4.58 16.40 -8.62
N ARG A 202 -5.60 15.56 -8.73
CA ARG A 202 -5.58 14.40 -9.64
C ARG A 202 -5.87 14.75 -11.09
N GLN A 203 -6.23 15.99 -11.38
CA GLN A 203 -6.49 16.42 -12.74
C GLN A 203 -5.24 16.25 -13.60
N SER A 204 -5.43 15.65 -14.77
CA SER A 204 -4.32 15.39 -15.69
C SER A 204 -4.20 16.50 -16.73
N SER A 205 -3.00 17.02 -16.89
CA SER A 205 -2.69 18.03 -17.91
C SER A 205 -2.27 17.46 -19.28
N HIS A 206 -2.38 16.13 -19.49
CA HIS A 206 -1.89 15.49 -20.72
C HIS A 206 -2.49 16.06 -22.03
N PHE A 207 -3.70 16.54 -21.98
CA PHE A 207 -4.39 17.09 -23.15
C PHE A 207 -4.60 18.61 -23.07
N PHE A 208 -3.93 19.29 -22.12
CA PHE A 208 -4.04 20.73 -21.98
C PHE A 208 -3.47 21.45 -23.20
N THR A 209 -4.25 22.38 -23.71
CA THR A 209 -3.81 23.40 -24.65
C THR A 209 -3.14 24.56 -23.88
N GLU A 210 -2.64 25.57 -24.58
CA GLU A 210 -2.14 26.80 -23.94
C GLU A 210 -3.27 27.55 -23.23
N GLU A 211 -4.50 27.49 -23.76
CA GLU A 211 -5.67 28.10 -23.12
C GLU A 211 -6.03 27.38 -21.82
N ASP A 212 -6.09 26.04 -21.84
CA ASP A 212 -6.32 25.24 -20.65
C ASP A 212 -5.27 25.53 -19.58
N THR A 213 -3.99 25.67 -19.97
CA THR A 213 -2.89 26.01 -19.06
C THR A 213 -3.10 27.38 -18.41
N ARG A 214 -3.54 28.40 -19.18
CA ARG A 214 -3.87 29.73 -18.62
C ARG A 214 -5.03 29.69 -17.65
N GLN A 215 -6.09 28.92 -17.96
CA GLN A 215 -7.27 28.78 -17.10
C GLN A 215 -6.96 28.05 -15.77
N HIS A 216 -5.88 27.27 -15.73
CA HIS A 216 -5.43 26.54 -14.53
C HIS A 216 -4.21 27.18 -13.84
N GLU A 217 -3.95 28.46 -14.08
CA GLU A 217 -2.89 29.20 -13.39
C GLU A 217 -3.17 29.32 -11.89
N PHE A 218 -4.45 29.43 -11.53
CA PHE A 218 -4.93 29.47 -10.14
C PHE A 218 -5.90 28.34 -9.86
N TYR A 219 -5.84 27.80 -8.65
CA TYR A 219 -6.77 26.78 -8.17
C TYR A 219 -8.04 27.48 -7.63
N GLU A 220 -9.16 27.33 -8.31
CA GLU A 220 -10.38 28.11 -8.06
C GLU A 220 -11.31 27.51 -7.02
N THR A 221 -11.08 26.25 -6.60
CA THR A 221 -11.95 25.55 -5.64
C THR A 221 -11.32 25.49 -4.24
N ASP A 222 -12.10 25.08 -3.24
CA ASP A 222 -11.59 24.90 -1.88
C ASP A 222 -10.53 23.78 -1.83
N SER A 223 -9.32 24.15 -1.44
CA SER A 223 -8.18 23.24 -1.32
C SER A 223 -7.99 22.70 0.10
N SER A 224 -8.84 23.09 1.07
CA SER A 224 -8.66 22.74 2.49
C SER A 224 -8.55 21.23 2.74
N GLN A 225 -9.25 20.42 1.95
CA GLN A 225 -9.20 18.96 2.00
C GLN A 225 -7.82 18.37 1.65
N TYR A 226 -6.94 19.12 0.98
CA TYR A 226 -5.60 18.71 0.57
C TYR A 226 -4.50 19.27 1.47
N ILE A 227 -4.85 20.06 2.48
CA ILE A 227 -3.90 20.65 3.43
C ILE A 227 -3.90 19.84 4.72
N PHE A 228 -2.86 19.06 4.91
CA PHE A 228 -2.69 18.17 6.05
C PHE A 228 -1.78 18.81 7.08
N LYS A 229 -2.15 18.74 8.37
CA LYS A 229 -1.30 19.18 9.47
C LYS A 229 -0.37 18.04 9.89
N GLU A 230 0.90 18.33 10.19
CA GLU A 230 1.86 17.32 10.67
C GLU A 230 1.43 16.64 11.99
N THR A 231 0.55 17.29 12.75
CA THR A 231 -0.05 16.76 13.98
C THR A 231 -1.18 15.75 13.72
N ASP A 232 -1.63 15.60 12.49
CA ASP A 232 -2.68 14.64 12.15
C ASP A 232 -2.10 13.24 12.31
N ASN A 233 -2.33 12.73 13.44
CA ASN A 233 -2.12 11.45 14.13
C ASN A 233 -1.94 10.18 13.24
N LEU A 234 -1.22 10.26 12.11
CA LEU A 234 -0.81 9.08 11.34
C LEU A 234 -0.04 8.09 12.21
N GLU A 235 0.82 8.60 13.13
CA GLU A 235 1.56 7.75 14.07
C GLU A 235 0.61 7.02 15.01
N LYS A 236 -0.40 7.69 15.60
CA LYS A 236 -1.40 7.04 16.45
C LYS A 236 -2.32 6.10 15.69
N TRP A 237 -2.72 6.47 14.47
CA TRP A 237 -3.52 5.60 13.63
C TRP A 237 -2.72 4.34 13.26
N TRP A 238 -1.45 4.52 12.91
CA TRP A 238 -0.53 3.43 12.64
C TRP A 238 -0.28 2.56 13.87
N GLU A 239 -0.03 3.14 15.04
CA GLU A 239 0.10 2.40 16.30
C GLU A 239 -1.15 1.55 16.57
N ASN A 240 -2.34 2.07 16.31
CA ASN A 240 -3.59 1.33 16.45
C ASN A 240 -3.71 0.18 15.43
N ILE A 241 -3.17 0.31 14.22
CA ILE A 241 -3.16 -0.73 13.20
C ILE A 241 -2.04 -1.74 13.46
N THR A 242 -0.86 -1.27 13.84
CA THR A 242 0.31 -2.12 14.07
C THR A 242 0.38 -2.72 15.47
N ALA A 243 -0.41 -2.21 16.44
CA ALA A 243 -0.69 -2.94 17.69
C ALA A 243 -1.50 -4.22 17.41
N LYS A 244 -1.17 -4.88 16.30
CA LYS A 244 -1.75 -6.15 15.93
C LYS A 244 -1.30 -7.20 16.93
N PRO A 245 -2.24 -7.99 17.48
CA PRO A 245 -1.86 -9.25 18.07
C PRO A 245 -1.13 -10.06 16.99
N THR A 246 -0.21 -10.88 17.37
CA THR A 246 0.30 -11.93 16.46
C THR A 246 -0.93 -12.70 16.00
N PHE A 247 -1.31 -12.56 14.73
CA PHE A 247 -2.50 -13.24 14.20
C PHE A 247 -2.31 -14.74 14.29
N THR A 248 -2.87 -15.34 15.31
CA THR A 248 -2.72 -16.77 15.57
C THR A 248 -3.91 -17.57 15.04
N ASN A 249 -5.03 -16.89 14.78
CA ASN A 249 -6.26 -17.54 14.32
C ASN A 249 -7.12 -16.56 13.51
N GLN A 250 -8.07 -17.14 12.77
CA GLN A 250 -9.01 -16.41 11.89
C GLN A 250 -9.84 -15.36 12.66
N SER A 251 -10.26 -15.65 13.89
CA SER A 251 -11.08 -14.72 14.67
C SER A 251 -10.36 -13.42 14.99
N GLU A 252 -9.07 -13.49 15.30
CA GLU A 252 -8.22 -12.31 15.56
C GLU A 252 -8.06 -11.47 14.31
N VAL A 253 -7.80 -12.10 13.16
CA VAL A 253 -7.68 -11.40 11.87
C VAL A 253 -9.01 -10.75 11.50
N MET A 254 -10.12 -11.46 11.60
CA MET A 254 -11.45 -10.91 11.30
C MET A 254 -11.82 -9.77 12.26
N GLY A 255 -11.47 -9.88 13.54
CA GLY A 255 -11.62 -8.81 14.51
C GLY A 255 -10.82 -7.56 14.15
N PHE A 256 -9.58 -7.74 13.69
CA PHE A 256 -8.73 -6.65 13.19
C PHE A 256 -9.34 -6.01 11.93
N ILE A 257 -9.70 -6.81 10.92
CA ILE A 257 -10.31 -6.33 9.68
C ILE A 257 -11.59 -5.55 9.99
N LYS A 258 -12.48 -6.05 10.80
CA LYS A 258 -13.71 -5.35 11.24
C LYS A 258 -13.41 -4.01 11.91
N LYS A 259 -12.35 -3.94 12.73
CA LYS A 259 -11.93 -2.69 13.39
C LYS A 259 -11.46 -1.63 12.39
N VAL A 260 -10.77 -2.03 11.33
CA VAL A 260 -10.23 -1.09 10.31
C VAL A 260 -11.22 -0.76 9.20
N THR A 261 -12.21 -1.62 8.93
CA THR A 261 -13.24 -1.42 7.88
C THR A 261 -14.51 -0.71 8.32
N HIS A 262 -14.64 -0.35 9.61
CA HIS A 262 -15.89 0.23 10.14
C HIS A 262 -17.17 -0.53 9.79
N LEU A 263 -17.16 -1.87 9.96
CA LEU A 263 -18.37 -2.69 10.06
C LEU A 263 -19.12 -2.99 8.74
N ARG A 264 -18.47 -3.38 7.68
CA ARG A 264 -19.15 -4.09 6.59
C ARG A 264 -19.33 -5.58 6.94
N PRO A 265 -20.42 -6.22 6.52
CA PRO A 265 -20.54 -7.68 6.64
C PRO A 265 -19.49 -8.33 5.72
N LEU A 266 -18.59 -9.09 6.31
CA LEU A 266 -17.49 -9.74 5.59
C LEU A 266 -17.63 -11.24 5.70
N VAL A 267 -17.35 -11.95 4.62
CA VAL A 267 -17.29 -13.40 4.54
C VAL A 267 -15.88 -13.86 4.14
N VAL A 268 -15.52 -15.04 4.59
CA VAL A 268 -14.37 -15.77 4.08
C VAL A 268 -14.87 -16.61 2.92
N LEU A 269 -14.20 -16.53 1.77
CA LEU A 269 -14.54 -17.35 0.62
C LEU A 269 -14.00 -18.77 0.85
N ASP A 270 -14.93 -19.72 0.91
CA ASP A 270 -14.67 -21.16 1.03
C ASP A 270 -14.65 -21.83 -0.35
#